data_3203894cf63662de84d841a292756817
#
_entry.id   3203894cf63662de84d841a292756817
#
_cell.length_a   1.000
_cell.length_b   1.000
_cell.length_c   1.000
_cell.angle_alpha   90.00
_cell.angle_beta   90.00
_cell.angle_gamma   90.00
#
_symmetry.space_group_name_H-M   'P 1'
#
loop_
_entity.id
_entity.type
_entity.pdbx_description
1 polymer ?
#
loop_
_entity_poly.entity_id
_entity_poly.type
_entity_poly.pdbx_seq_one_letter_code
_entity_poly.pdbx_strand_id
1 'polypeptide(L)'
;MEVIGEASDGLEGVRKAEELRPDLIVLDIGMPILNGLEAAQRIRQRSPESKIIFVSQEVSADIVQEALSLGGLGYVVKAHAGSELLAAVDAVCQGNRFLGSGLLGHPFAGVTDLQSPDICQEKPSSSFALKNEESTRSHEVQFYSDDECFLDGFTRYMEGALLEGNAVIVVATSAHLKSLLQSLQERGLDIGKVIEQGRCVVLDVAETLARFMVNDLPDPVRFFRVVGDLIAAAARAAAGEQSRVAICGECASILWAQGNADAAIQVEQLCNQLTKQYEMDILCGFSLSSFFREEDQQVFQRICRE
;
A
#
# COMPACT_ATOMS: atom_id res chain seq x y z
N MET A 1 18.08 -0.18 5.37
CA MET A 1 17.36 -0.66 6.57
C MET A 1 17.33 -2.18 6.51
N GLU A 2 17.60 -2.87 7.62
CA GLU A 2 17.59 -4.34 7.70
C GLU A 2 16.63 -4.76 8.83
N VAL A 3 15.76 -5.72 8.57
CA VAL A 3 14.89 -6.30 9.60
C VAL A 3 15.67 -7.41 10.30
N ILE A 4 16.05 -7.18 11.56
CA ILE A 4 16.88 -8.09 12.35
C ILE A 4 16.07 -9.01 13.28
N GLY A 5 14.77 -8.80 13.40
CA GLY A 5 13.89 -9.64 14.21
C GLY A 5 12.43 -9.27 14.06
N GLU A 6 11.56 -10.26 14.29
CA GLU A 6 10.11 -10.15 14.30
C GLU A 6 9.57 -10.82 15.57
N ALA A 7 8.44 -10.35 16.10
CA ALA A 7 7.78 -10.90 17.28
C ALA A 7 6.28 -11.03 17.02
N SER A 8 5.70 -12.13 17.47
CA SER A 8 4.28 -12.44 17.32
C SER A 8 3.40 -11.88 18.45
N ASP A 9 4.00 -11.50 19.57
CA ASP A 9 3.32 -10.91 20.72
C ASP A 9 4.23 -9.91 21.45
N GLY A 10 3.64 -9.13 22.38
CA GLY A 10 4.37 -8.10 23.09
C GLY A 10 5.44 -8.63 24.04
N LEU A 11 5.27 -9.82 24.61
CA LEU A 11 6.27 -10.40 25.51
C LEU A 11 7.50 -10.87 24.76
N GLU A 12 7.29 -11.51 23.60
CA GLU A 12 8.36 -11.88 22.68
C GLU A 12 9.08 -10.63 22.15
N GLY A 13 8.32 -9.56 21.82
CA GLY A 13 8.85 -8.27 21.39
C GLY A 13 9.80 -7.66 22.43
N VAL A 14 9.42 -7.65 23.70
CA VAL A 14 10.29 -7.18 24.80
C VAL A 14 11.58 -8.01 24.91
N ARG A 15 11.49 -9.33 24.84
CA ARG A 15 12.65 -10.22 24.91
C ARG A 15 13.61 -9.97 23.75
N LYS A 16 13.09 -9.91 22.50
CA LYS A 16 13.92 -9.66 21.32
C LYS A 16 14.53 -8.26 21.31
N ALA A 17 13.82 -7.25 21.80
CA ALA A 17 14.37 -5.90 21.94
C ALA A 17 15.58 -5.88 22.90
N GLU A 18 15.52 -6.62 24.01
CA GLU A 18 16.64 -6.76 24.96
C GLU A 18 17.84 -7.50 24.36
N GLU A 19 17.58 -8.58 23.62
CA GLU A 19 18.61 -9.43 22.97
C GLU A 19 19.28 -8.74 21.79
N LEU A 20 18.49 -8.15 20.88
CA LEU A 20 18.95 -7.62 19.59
C LEU A 20 19.34 -6.15 19.65
N ARG A 21 18.80 -5.40 20.62
CA ARG A 21 18.99 -3.94 20.78
C ARG A 21 18.86 -3.18 19.44
N PRO A 22 17.71 -3.28 18.75
CA PRO A 22 17.54 -2.65 17.46
C PRO A 22 17.56 -1.12 17.57
N ASP A 23 18.00 -0.43 16.52
CA ASP A 23 17.93 1.04 16.45
C ASP A 23 16.47 1.54 16.45
N LEU A 24 15.56 0.75 15.86
CA LEU A 24 14.15 1.08 15.70
C LEU A 24 13.27 -0.15 15.88
N ILE A 25 12.14 0.06 16.53
CA ILE A 25 11.09 -0.95 16.73
C ILE A 25 9.78 -0.40 16.16
N VAL A 26 9.16 -1.14 15.27
CA VAL A 26 7.77 -0.93 14.82
C VAL A 26 6.89 -1.81 15.68
N LEU A 27 5.99 -1.21 16.46
CA LEU A 27 5.26 -1.85 17.55
C LEU A 27 3.75 -1.70 17.35
N ASP A 28 3.08 -2.81 17.11
CA ASP A 28 1.61 -2.84 17.10
C ASP A 28 1.07 -2.64 18.53
N ILE A 29 0.03 -1.82 18.69
CA ILE A 29 -0.66 -1.66 19.96
C ILE A 29 -1.57 -2.86 20.25
N GLY A 30 -2.24 -3.40 19.23
CA GLY A 30 -3.23 -4.47 19.36
C GLY A 30 -2.65 -5.89 19.43
N MET A 31 -1.50 -6.09 20.08
CA MET A 31 -0.89 -7.42 20.17
C MET A 31 -1.52 -8.28 21.28
N PRO A 32 -1.53 -9.62 21.11
CA PRO A 32 -1.95 -10.56 22.15
C PRO A 32 -0.93 -10.66 23.28
N ILE A 33 -1.33 -11.27 24.41
CA ILE A 33 -0.54 -11.57 25.61
C ILE A 33 -0.10 -10.31 26.35
N LEU A 34 0.61 -9.40 25.68
CA LEU A 34 1.05 -8.11 26.18
C LEU A 34 0.81 -7.08 25.08
N ASN A 35 -0.06 -6.09 25.34
CA ASN A 35 -0.34 -5.06 24.36
C ASN A 35 0.90 -4.17 24.07
N GLY A 36 0.87 -3.42 22.95
CA GLY A 36 2.03 -2.65 22.52
C GLY A 36 2.41 -1.51 23.46
N LEU A 37 1.47 -0.91 24.20
CA LEU A 37 1.78 0.16 25.15
C LEU A 37 2.53 -0.39 26.37
N GLU A 38 2.06 -1.51 26.92
CA GLU A 38 2.75 -2.21 28.01
C GLU A 38 4.11 -2.76 27.54
N ALA A 39 4.20 -3.28 26.31
CA ALA A 39 5.45 -3.73 25.73
C ALA A 39 6.45 -2.59 25.60
N ALA A 40 6.03 -1.42 25.10
CA ALA A 40 6.86 -0.23 24.98
C ALA A 40 7.44 0.22 26.33
N GLN A 41 6.60 0.22 27.39
CA GLN A 41 7.04 0.55 28.73
C GLN A 41 8.18 -0.37 29.21
N ARG A 42 8.09 -1.68 28.94
CA ARG A 42 9.13 -2.65 29.31
C ARG A 42 10.36 -2.54 28.40
N ILE A 43 10.17 -2.27 27.13
CA ILE A 43 11.27 -2.05 26.16
C ILE A 43 12.10 -0.85 26.56
N ARG A 44 11.47 0.27 26.95
CA ARG A 44 12.16 1.47 27.42
C ARG A 44 13.08 1.22 28.63
N GLN A 45 12.74 0.25 29.47
CA GLN A 45 13.58 -0.14 30.61
C GLN A 45 14.75 -1.03 30.23
N ARG A 46 14.61 -1.86 29.18
CA ARG A 46 15.59 -2.90 28.80
C ARG A 46 16.44 -2.53 27.60
N SER A 47 15.89 -1.72 26.68
CA SER A 47 16.54 -1.21 25.48
C SER A 47 16.21 0.28 25.29
N PRO A 48 16.70 1.17 26.19
CA PRO A 48 16.31 2.58 26.20
C PRO A 48 16.74 3.36 24.95
N GLU A 49 17.74 2.88 24.23
CA GLU A 49 18.26 3.50 23.00
C GLU A 49 17.40 3.19 21.78
N SER A 50 16.58 2.12 21.84
CA SER A 50 15.72 1.75 20.73
C SER A 50 14.61 2.78 20.56
N LYS A 51 14.47 3.30 19.36
CA LYS A 51 13.38 4.19 18.94
C LYS A 51 12.11 3.37 18.72
N ILE A 52 10.94 3.92 19.03
CA ILE A 52 9.66 3.21 18.89
C ILE A 52 8.73 4.00 17.97
N ILE A 53 8.21 3.33 16.94
CA ILE A 53 7.07 3.76 16.12
C ILE A 53 5.90 2.84 16.47
N PHE A 54 4.80 3.42 16.93
CA PHE A 54 3.57 2.67 17.13
C PHE A 54 2.78 2.57 15.81
N VAL A 55 2.20 1.39 15.60
CA VAL A 55 1.27 1.16 14.50
C VAL A 55 -0.04 0.64 15.11
N SER A 56 -1.17 1.28 14.80
CA SER A 56 -2.45 0.93 15.42
C SER A 56 -3.63 1.20 14.51
N GLN A 57 -4.74 0.50 14.73
CA GLN A 57 -6.03 0.85 14.16
C GLN A 57 -6.71 2.00 14.90
N GLU A 58 -6.28 2.27 16.14
CA GLU A 58 -6.88 3.30 16.99
C GLU A 58 -6.41 4.70 16.58
N VAL A 59 -7.37 5.62 16.50
CA VAL A 59 -7.14 7.05 16.22
C VAL A 59 -7.50 7.94 17.41
N SER A 60 -7.88 7.35 18.55
CA SER A 60 -8.24 8.07 19.76
C SER A 60 -7.09 8.91 20.28
N ALA A 61 -7.35 10.19 20.56
CA ALA A 61 -6.35 11.11 21.08
C ALA A 61 -5.69 10.61 22.38
N ASP A 62 -6.45 9.94 23.23
CA ASP A 62 -5.96 9.42 24.52
C ASP A 62 -4.90 8.32 24.30
N ILE A 63 -5.15 7.38 23.38
CA ILE A 63 -4.21 6.29 23.06
C ILE A 63 -2.95 6.83 22.38
N VAL A 64 -3.11 7.79 21.45
CA VAL A 64 -1.96 8.43 20.80
C VAL A 64 -1.11 9.18 21.82
N GLN A 65 -1.75 9.93 22.73
CA GLN A 65 -1.05 10.67 23.78
C GLN A 65 -0.33 9.72 24.75
N GLU A 66 -0.97 8.61 25.13
CA GLU A 66 -0.35 7.58 25.95
C GLU A 66 0.88 6.97 25.27
N ALA A 67 0.76 6.56 24.00
CA ALA A 67 1.86 6.02 23.20
C ALA A 67 3.05 6.98 23.13
N LEU A 68 2.80 8.27 22.90
CA LEU A 68 3.85 9.30 22.86
C LEU A 68 4.45 9.55 24.24
N SER A 69 3.67 9.51 25.32
CA SER A 69 4.14 9.68 26.71
C SER A 69 5.05 8.55 27.15
N LEU A 70 4.84 7.33 26.62
CA LEU A 70 5.70 6.17 26.82
C LEU A 70 7.00 6.22 26.02
N GLY A 71 7.24 7.33 25.30
CA GLY A 71 8.46 7.57 24.54
C GLY A 71 8.40 7.13 23.10
N GLY A 72 7.21 6.91 22.54
CA GLY A 72 7.03 6.75 21.12
C GLY A 72 7.49 8.00 20.35
N LEU A 73 8.28 7.80 19.32
CA LEU A 73 8.72 8.86 18.42
C LEU A 73 7.87 8.94 17.16
N GLY A 74 7.14 7.88 16.83
CA GLY A 74 6.21 7.84 15.71
C GLY A 74 4.89 7.17 16.08
N TYR A 75 3.81 7.61 15.44
CA TYR A 75 2.52 6.94 15.46
C TYR A 75 1.94 6.92 14.06
N VAL A 76 1.66 5.73 13.57
CA VAL A 76 1.11 5.49 12.23
C VAL A 76 -0.18 4.72 12.37
N VAL A 77 -1.24 5.19 11.73
CA VAL A 77 -2.50 4.46 11.67
C VAL A 77 -2.34 3.31 10.68
N LYS A 78 -2.73 2.08 11.06
CA LYS A 78 -2.56 0.89 10.22
C LYS A 78 -3.14 1.06 8.80
N ALA A 79 -4.25 1.77 8.68
CA ALA A 79 -4.86 2.10 7.40
C ALA A 79 -3.93 2.89 6.45
N HIS A 80 -2.97 3.65 6.99
CA HIS A 80 -2.02 4.46 6.23
C HIS A 80 -0.59 3.91 6.31
N ALA A 81 -0.36 2.76 6.97
CA ALA A 81 0.97 2.24 7.19
C ALA A 81 1.73 1.98 5.87
N GLY A 82 1.05 1.53 4.82
CA GLY A 82 1.66 1.29 3.51
C GLY A 82 2.29 2.54 2.88
N SER A 83 1.70 3.71 3.10
CA SER A 83 2.18 4.98 2.55
C SER A 83 3.05 5.79 3.52
N GLU A 84 2.88 5.61 4.83
CA GLU A 84 3.46 6.48 5.83
C GLU A 84 4.59 5.83 6.65
N LEU A 85 4.64 4.49 6.73
CA LEU A 85 5.58 3.81 7.63
C LEU A 85 7.04 4.08 7.26
N LEU A 86 7.39 4.08 5.98
CA LEU A 86 8.75 4.39 5.54
C LEU A 86 9.14 5.84 5.86
N ALA A 87 8.22 6.79 5.63
CA ALA A 87 8.44 8.18 5.99
C ALA A 87 8.57 8.36 7.51
N ALA A 88 7.76 7.61 8.29
CA ALA A 88 7.88 7.58 9.75
C ALA A 88 9.23 7.02 10.21
N VAL A 89 9.70 5.94 9.59
CA VAL A 89 11.01 5.34 9.86
C VAL A 89 12.13 6.34 9.58
N ASP A 90 12.11 6.98 8.42
CA ASP A 90 13.14 7.97 8.05
C ASP A 90 13.15 9.17 9.00
N ALA A 91 11.99 9.73 9.33
CA ALA A 91 11.87 10.83 10.27
C ALA A 91 12.39 10.44 11.67
N VAL A 92 11.97 9.29 12.18
CA VAL A 92 12.36 8.81 13.52
C VAL A 92 13.84 8.43 13.55
N CYS A 93 14.41 7.85 12.50
CA CYS A 93 15.84 7.58 12.40
C CYS A 93 16.67 8.88 12.46
N GLN A 94 16.17 9.96 11.89
CA GLN A 94 16.79 11.30 11.96
C GLN A 94 16.57 12.01 13.30
N GLY A 95 15.83 11.42 14.23
CA GLY A 95 15.51 11.98 15.55
C GLY A 95 14.27 12.86 15.59
N ASN A 96 13.54 12.95 14.49
CA ASN A 96 12.29 13.71 14.40
C ASN A 96 11.11 12.86 14.89
N ARG A 97 10.05 13.52 15.37
CA ARG A 97 8.77 12.87 15.65
C ARG A 97 7.93 12.77 14.39
N PHE A 98 7.13 11.69 14.28
CA PHE A 98 6.22 11.49 13.17
C PHE A 98 4.81 11.15 13.67
N LEU A 99 3.81 11.88 13.19
CA LEU A 99 2.40 11.58 13.41
C LEU A 99 1.73 11.41 12.04
N GLY A 100 1.13 10.25 11.82
CA GLY A 100 0.46 9.93 10.56
C GLY A 100 -0.71 10.85 10.25
N SER A 101 -1.02 11.04 8.96
CA SER A 101 -2.07 11.96 8.49
C SER A 101 -3.47 11.64 9.03
N GLY A 102 -3.74 10.37 9.33
CA GLY A 102 -4.99 9.93 9.96
C GLY A 102 -5.28 10.52 11.34
N LEU A 103 -4.31 11.24 11.93
CA LEU A 103 -4.45 11.92 13.22
C LEU A 103 -4.61 13.44 13.11
N LEU A 104 -4.53 13.98 11.89
CA LEU A 104 -4.69 15.40 11.62
C LEU A 104 -6.15 15.83 11.87
N GLY A 105 -6.36 16.73 12.81
CA GLY A 105 -7.69 17.22 13.18
C GLY A 105 -8.14 16.86 14.60
N HIS A 106 -7.39 16.04 15.32
CA HIS A 106 -7.63 15.78 16.74
C HIS A 106 -6.86 16.78 17.62
N PRO A 107 -7.50 17.42 18.62
CA PRO A 107 -6.79 18.32 19.54
C PRO A 107 -5.90 17.51 20.49
N PHE A 108 -4.60 17.47 20.23
CA PHE A 108 -3.63 16.90 21.14
C PHE A 108 -3.15 17.95 22.14
N ALA A 109 -3.66 17.93 23.38
CA ALA A 109 -3.21 18.83 24.43
C ALA A 109 -1.80 18.45 24.90
N GLY A 110 -0.83 19.30 24.62
CA GLY A 110 0.55 19.17 25.18
C GLY A 110 1.69 18.93 24.18
N VAL A 111 1.43 18.96 22.88
CA VAL A 111 2.49 18.86 21.86
C VAL A 111 2.75 20.25 21.26
N THR A 112 3.39 21.15 22.04
CA THR A 112 3.69 22.53 21.63
C THR A 112 5.09 22.71 21.02
N ASP A 113 5.80 21.65 20.68
CA ASP A 113 7.08 21.72 19.97
C ASP A 113 7.12 20.77 18.75
N LEU A 114 6.06 20.81 17.97
CA LEU A 114 6.11 20.31 16.59
C LEU A 114 6.38 21.51 15.69
N GLN A 115 7.65 21.80 15.42
CA GLN A 115 8.00 22.45 14.17
C GLN A 115 7.50 21.50 13.07
N SER A 116 6.27 21.75 12.62
CA SER A 116 5.83 21.29 11.31
C SER A 116 6.84 21.84 10.33
N PRO A 117 7.49 21.02 9.50
CA PRO A 117 8.00 21.56 8.26
C PRO A 117 6.77 22.15 7.56
N ASP A 118 6.88 23.39 7.09
CA ASP A 118 5.87 24.08 6.30
C ASP A 118 5.48 23.21 5.08
N ILE A 119 4.45 22.37 5.25
CA ILE A 119 3.81 21.65 4.16
C ILE A 119 2.33 22.06 4.17
N CYS A 120 2.12 23.36 4.04
CA CYS A 120 0.85 23.94 3.64
C CYS A 120 1.15 25.18 2.81
N GLN A 121 1.52 24.98 1.57
CA GLN A 121 1.32 25.85 0.41
C GLN A 121 2.29 25.55 -0.75
N GLU A 122 2.45 24.27 -1.11
CA GLU A 122 2.86 23.97 -2.48
C GLU A 122 2.03 22.80 -2.99
N LYS A 123 1.49 22.98 -4.20
CA LYS A 123 0.77 21.94 -4.96
C LYS A 123 1.54 20.65 -4.92
N PRO A 124 0.89 19.49 -4.74
CA PRO A 124 1.58 18.22 -4.88
C PRO A 124 1.98 18.02 -6.35
N SER A 125 3.18 18.42 -6.68
CA SER A 125 3.85 18.00 -7.88
C SER A 125 4.80 16.88 -7.49
N SER A 126 4.61 15.76 -8.16
CA SER A 126 5.47 14.59 -8.26
C SER A 126 5.56 13.65 -7.06
N SER A 127 5.05 12.45 -7.32
CA SER A 127 5.45 11.19 -6.72
C SER A 127 6.88 11.21 -6.21
N PHE A 128 7.09 11.06 -4.90
CA PHE A 128 8.36 10.59 -4.37
C PHE A 128 8.43 9.07 -4.57
N ALA A 129 8.61 8.67 -5.82
CA ALA A 129 9.38 7.48 -6.08
C ALA A 129 10.83 7.85 -5.82
N LEU A 130 11.50 7.20 -4.87
CA LEU A 130 12.94 7.15 -4.84
C LEU A 130 13.37 6.56 -6.19
N LYS A 131 13.75 7.44 -7.10
CA LYS A 131 14.45 7.08 -8.32
C LYS A 131 15.82 6.56 -7.90
N ASN A 132 15.91 5.27 -7.68
CA ASN A 132 17.12 4.58 -8.04
C ASN A 132 17.19 4.67 -9.57
N GLU A 133 18.17 5.31 -10.11
CA GLU A 133 18.37 5.57 -11.54
C GLU A 133 18.55 4.32 -12.41
N GLU A 134 18.18 3.12 -11.96
CA GLU A 134 18.34 1.85 -12.69
C GLU A 134 17.10 0.94 -12.79
N SER A 135 15.89 1.34 -12.33
CA SER A 135 14.70 0.54 -12.57
C SER A 135 13.48 1.39 -12.89
N THR A 136 13.16 1.48 -14.18
CA THR A 136 11.97 2.17 -14.70
C THR A 136 10.69 1.33 -14.61
N ARG A 137 10.65 0.29 -13.77
CA ARG A 137 9.56 -0.70 -13.72
C ARG A 137 9.21 -0.97 -12.27
N SER A 138 7.91 -0.90 -11.92
CA SER A 138 7.45 -1.19 -10.56
C SER A 138 6.23 -2.10 -10.55
N HIS A 139 6.20 -3.02 -9.59
CA HIS A 139 4.99 -3.71 -9.16
C HIS A 139 4.79 -3.41 -7.69
N GLU A 140 3.69 -2.76 -7.37
CA GLU A 140 3.33 -2.35 -6.02
C GLU A 140 2.06 -3.07 -5.58
N VAL A 141 2.07 -3.56 -4.35
CA VAL A 141 0.90 -4.11 -3.68
C VAL A 141 0.49 -3.14 -2.58
N GLN A 142 -0.74 -2.64 -2.64
CA GLN A 142 -1.28 -1.74 -1.62
C GLN A 142 -2.46 -2.38 -0.91
N PHE A 143 -2.50 -2.18 0.41
CA PHE A 143 -3.56 -2.67 1.28
C PHE A 143 -4.42 -1.51 1.75
N TYR A 144 -5.73 -1.62 1.56
CA TYR A 144 -6.70 -0.59 1.87
C TYR A 144 -7.62 -1.03 3.00
N SER A 145 -7.92 -0.12 3.94
CA SER A 145 -8.81 -0.37 5.08
C SER A 145 -10.26 -0.57 4.66
N ASP A 146 -10.67 0.13 3.62
CA ASP A 146 -12.05 0.25 3.16
C ASP A 146 -12.10 0.64 1.67
N ASP A 147 -13.29 0.59 1.09
CA ASP A 147 -13.52 0.92 -0.31
C ASP A 147 -13.25 2.40 -0.63
N GLU A 148 -13.41 3.32 0.32
CA GLU A 148 -13.15 4.75 0.09
C GLU A 148 -11.65 4.99 -0.10
N CYS A 149 -10.81 4.44 0.77
CA CYS A 149 -9.35 4.48 0.65
C CYS A 149 -8.87 3.81 -0.64
N PHE A 150 -9.47 2.66 -1.00
CA PHE A 150 -9.17 1.97 -2.25
C PHE A 150 -9.48 2.85 -3.47
N LEU A 151 -10.68 3.43 -3.53
CA LEU A 151 -11.11 4.28 -4.64
C LEU A 151 -10.24 5.53 -4.78
N ASP A 152 -9.88 6.19 -3.67
CA ASP A 152 -9.01 7.36 -3.71
C ASP A 152 -7.59 7.00 -4.17
N GLY A 153 -7.02 5.89 -3.67
CA GLY A 153 -5.70 5.40 -4.08
C GLY A 153 -5.63 5.08 -5.58
N PHE A 154 -6.58 4.32 -6.07
CA PHE A 154 -6.67 3.96 -7.50
C PHE A 154 -6.96 5.19 -8.37
N THR A 155 -7.84 6.10 -7.93
CA THR A 155 -8.13 7.34 -8.66
C THR A 155 -6.88 8.18 -8.83
N ARG A 156 -6.08 8.37 -7.76
CA ARG A 156 -4.81 9.13 -7.82
C ARG A 156 -3.79 8.46 -8.73
N TYR A 157 -3.65 7.15 -8.66
CA TYR A 157 -2.74 6.39 -9.51
C TYR A 157 -3.10 6.54 -11.00
N MET A 158 -4.39 6.34 -11.34
CA MET A 158 -4.89 6.50 -12.70
C MET A 158 -4.75 7.94 -13.21
N GLU A 159 -5.12 8.92 -12.40
CA GLU A 159 -5.01 10.35 -12.73
C GLU A 159 -3.56 10.74 -13.05
N GLY A 160 -2.62 10.37 -12.16
CA GLY A 160 -1.20 10.65 -12.36
C GLY A 160 -0.68 10.07 -13.67
N ALA A 161 -0.94 8.80 -13.93
CA ALA A 161 -0.52 8.14 -15.16
C ALA A 161 -1.12 8.80 -16.43
N LEU A 162 -2.41 9.13 -16.40
CA LEU A 162 -3.08 9.75 -17.54
C LEU A 162 -2.60 11.18 -17.81
N LEU A 163 -2.28 11.96 -16.77
CA LEU A 163 -1.74 13.32 -16.88
C LEU A 163 -0.30 13.31 -17.44
N GLU A 164 0.50 12.31 -17.14
CA GLU A 164 1.84 12.09 -17.71
C GLU A 164 1.81 11.61 -19.19
N GLY A 165 0.64 11.37 -19.75
CA GLY A 165 0.50 10.88 -21.13
C GLY A 165 0.53 9.36 -21.24
N ASN A 166 0.65 8.63 -20.14
CA ASN A 166 0.62 7.17 -20.11
C ASN A 166 -0.76 6.62 -20.46
N ALA A 167 -0.80 5.35 -20.84
CA ALA A 167 -2.05 4.61 -20.93
C ALA A 167 -2.33 3.86 -19.64
N VAL A 168 -3.61 3.70 -19.29
CA VAL A 168 -4.05 3.02 -18.06
C VAL A 168 -4.92 1.82 -18.42
N ILE A 169 -4.68 0.68 -17.77
CA ILE A 169 -5.56 -0.48 -17.76
C ILE A 169 -6.06 -0.64 -16.33
N VAL A 170 -7.36 -0.56 -16.11
CA VAL A 170 -7.97 -0.80 -14.80
C VAL A 170 -8.83 -2.07 -14.85
N VAL A 171 -8.60 -2.96 -13.87
CA VAL A 171 -9.32 -4.23 -13.72
C VAL A 171 -9.96 -4.27 -12.35
N ALA A 172 -11.25 -4.01 -12.25
CA ALA A 172 -11.94 -3.93 -10.97
C ALA A 172 -13.38 -4.44 -11.06
N THR A 173 -14.07 -4.51 -9.93
CA THR A 173 -15.51 -4.83 -9.92
C THR A 173 -16.31 -3.74 -10.63
N SER A 174 -17.45 -4.10 -11.20
CA SER A 174 -18.32 -3.13 -11.88
C SER A 174 -18.72 -1.95 -10.98
N ALA A 175 -18.84 -2.16 -9.65
CA ALA A 175 -19.12 -1.12 -8.67
C ALA A 175 -17.93 -0.15 -8.54
N HIS A 176 -16.73 -0.67 -8.34
CA HIS A 176 -15.52 0.14 -8.23
C HIS A 176 -15.22 0.86 -9.54
N LEU A 177 -15.35 0.22 -10.70
CA LEU A 177 -15.17 0.86 -12.00
C LEU A 177 -16.05 2.09 -12.16
N LYS A 178 -17.34 1.97 -11.81
CA LYS A 178 -18.27 3.11 -11.89
C LYS A 178 -17.81 4.26 -11.00
N SER A 179 -17.43 3.98 -9.76
CA SER A 179 -16.97 5.00 -8.81
C SER A 179 -15.65 5.63 -9.23
N LEU A 180 -14.69 4.85 -9.72
CA LEU A 180 -13.39 5.34 -10.21
C LEU A 180 -13.56 6.29 -11.41
N LEU A 181 -14.36 5.91 -12.41
CA LEU A 181 -14.60 6.74 -13.59
C LEU A 181 -15.31 8.05 -13.21
N GLN A 182 -16.27 8.00 -12.27
CA GLN A 182 -16.93 9.18 -11.75
C GLN A 182 -15.94 10.10 -11.03
N SER A 183 -15.11 9.57 -10.13
CA SER A 183 -14.10 10.34 -9.39
C SER A 183 -13.10 11.03 -10.33
N LEU A 184 -12.63 10.33 -11.37
CA LEU A 184 -11.75 10.92 -12.39
C LEU A 184 -12.43 12.07 -13.14
N GLN A 185 -13.71 11.92 -13.47
CA GLN A 185 -14.49 12.97 -14.13
C GLN A 185 -14.70 14.17 -13.23
N GLU A 186 -14.98 13.99 -11.93
CA GLU A 186 -15.11 15.05 -10.93
C GLU A 186 -13.79 15.82 -10.74
N ARG A 187 -12.64 15.18 -10.94
CA ARG A 187 -11.31 15.79 -10.94
C ARG A 187 -10.96 16.52 -12.26
N GLY A 188 -11.88 16.54 -13.23
CA GLY A 188 -11.76 17.30 -14.46
C GLY A 188 -11.15 16.55 -15.65
N LEU A 189 -10.97 15.23 -15.55
CA LEU A 189 -10.54 14.40 -16.66
C LEU A 189 -11.73 14.07 -17.59
N ASP A 190 -11.58 14.35 -18.89
CA ASP A 190 -12.52 13.88 -19.90
C ASP A 190 -12.32 12.39 -20.15
N ILE A 191 -12.77 11.58 -19.18
CA ILE A 191 -12.51 10.13 -19.18
C ILE A 191 -13.17 9.44 -20.40
N GLY A 192 -14.30 9.95 -20.89
CA GLY A 192 -14.94 9.43 -22.10
C GLY A 192 -14.01 9.53 -23.31
N LYS A 193 -13.41 10.69 -23.51
CA LYS A 193 -12.44 10.92 -24.59
C LYS A 193 -11.18 10.06 -24.42
N VAL A 194 -10.69 9.89 -23.20
CA VAL A 194 -9.50 9.07 -22.92
C VAL A 194 -9.76 7.59 -23.22
N ILE A 195 -10.99 7.10 -22.94
CA ILE A 195 -11.42 5.73 -23.29
C ILE A 195 -11.55 5.58 -24.81
N GLU A 196 -12.20 6.54 -25.49
CA GLU A 196 -12.33 6.53 -26.96
C GLU A 196 -10.97 6.53 -27.69
N GLN A 197 -9.99 7.18 -27.12
CA GLN A 197 -8.60 7.18 -27.60
C GLN A 197 -7.85 5.87 -27.31
N GLY A 198 -8.44 4.95 -26.54
CA GLY A 198 -7.81 3.70 -26.11
C GLY A 198 -6.73 3.88 -25.03
N ARG A 199 -6.57 5.09 -24.47
CA ARG A 199 -5.61 5.38 -23.40
C ARG A 199 -6.08 4.93 -22.01
N CYS A 200 -7.38 4.71 -21.83
CA CYS A 200 -7.93 4.10 -20.63
C CYS A 200 -8.73 2.86 -21.01
N VAL A 201 -8.26 1.69 -20.61
CA VAL A 201 -8.92 0.41 -20.84
C VAL A 201 -9.57 -0.02 -19.53
N VAL A 202 -10.89 -0.19 -19.55
CA VAL A 202 -11.70 -0.50 -18.36
C VAL A 202 -12.22 -1.93 -18.48
N LEU A 203 -11.90 -2.78 -17.51
CA LEU A 203 -12.19 -4.21 -17.55
C LEU A 203 -12.86 -4.67 -16.25
N ASP A 204 -13.94 -5.43 -16.38
CA ASP A 204 -14.54 -6.12 -15.25
C ASP A 204 -13.64 -7.26 -14.78
N VAL A 205 -13.44 -7.36 -13.45
CA VAL A 205 -12.53 -8.34 -12.87
C VAL A 205 -12.98 -9.78 -13.08
N ALA A 206 -14.28 -10.07 -12.97
CA ALA A 206 -14.80 -11.42 -13.14
C ALA A 206 -14.66 -11.89 -14.60
N GLU A 207 -14.98 -11.02 -15.56
CA GLU A 207 -14.78 -11.30 -16.98
C GLU A 207 -13.30 -11.47 -17.34
N THR A 208 -12.43 -10.68 -16.73
CA THR A 208 -10.98 -10.75 -16.97
C THR A 208 -10.39 -12.04 -16.41
N LEU A 209 -10.73 -12.40 -15.18
CA LEU A 209 -10.32 -13.67 -14.57
C LEU A 209 -10.78 -14.88 -15.41
N ALA A 210 -12.02 -14.87 -15.89
CA ALA A 210 -12.57 -15.97 -16.71
C ALA A 210 -11.76 -16.23 -17.99
N ARG A 211 -10.97 -15.26 -18.50
CA ARG A 211 -10.17 -15.42 -19.72
C ARG A 211 -8.90 -16.25 -19.52
N PHE A 212 -8.36 -16.28 -18.31
CA PHE A 212 -7.10 -16.97 -18.02
C PHE A 212 -7.16 -17.98 -16.88
N MET A 213 -8.25 -18.05 -16.11
CA MET A 213 -8.43 -19.09 -15.09
C MET A 213 -8.76 -20.43 -15.71
N VAL A 214 -8.14 -21.51 -15.22
CA VAL A 214 -8.37 -22.90 -15.61
C VAL A 214 -8.31 -23.76 -14.35
N ASN A 215 -9.36 -24.50 -14.04
CA ASN A 215 -9.45 -25.34 -12.83
C ASN A 215 -9.08 -24.55 -11.55
N ASP A 216 -9.68 -23.38 -11.39
CA ASP A 216 -9.51 -22.46 -10.26
C ASP A 216 -8.09 -21.88 -10.08
N LEU A 217 -7.19 -22.08 -11.02
CA LEU A 217 -5.84 -21.50 -11.04
C LEU A 217 -5.60 -20.66 -12.30
N PRO A 218 -4.76 -19.62 -12.25
CA PRO A 218 -4.39 -18.87 -13.44
C PRO A 218 -3.48 -19.72 -14.34
N ASP A 219 -3.86 -19.87 -15.60
CA ASP A 219 -2.99 -20.48 -16.63
C ASP A 219 -1.99 -19.43 -17.14
N PRO A 220 -0.68 -19.62 -16.93
CA PRO A 220 0.31 -18.60 -17.30
C PRO A 220 0.30 -18.25 -18.79
N VAL A 221 0.11 -19.22 -19.67
CA VAL A 221 0.11 -18.98 -21.11
C VAL A 221 -1.06 -18.11 -21.53
N ARG A 222 -2.24 -18.38 -20.98
CA ARG A 222 -3.44 -17.56 -21.23
C ARG A 222 -3.28 -16.18 -20.62
N PHE A 223 -2.77 -16.09 -19.41
CA PHE A 223 -2.53 -14.83 -18.70
C PHE A 223 -1.62 -13.92 -19.53
N PHE A 224 -0.42 -14.39 -19.92
CA PHE A 224 0.52 -13.59 -20.70
C PHE A 224 -0.03 -13.20 -22.07
N ARG A 225 -0.82 -14.06 -22.71
CA ARG A 225 -1.48 -13.73 -23.97
C ARG A 225 -2.53 -12.63 -23.77
N VAL A 226 -3.46 -12.81 -22.82
CA VAL A 226 -4.57 -11.86 -22.59
C VAL A 226 -4.04 -10.50 -22.14
N VAL A 227 -3.17 -10.48 -21.13
CA VAL A 227 -2.63 -9.24 -20.58
C VAL A 227 -1.63 -8.61 -21.54
N GLY A 228 -0.80 -9.39 -22.22
CA GLY A 228 0.14 -8.90 -23.23
C GLY A 228 -0.54 -8.22 -24.42
N ASP A 229 -1.66 -8.78 -24.90
CA ASP A 229 -2.47 -8.16 -25.98
C ASP A 229 -3.06 -6.80 -25.52
N LEU A 230 -3.52 -6.72 -24.26
CA LEU A 230 -4.03 -5.48 -23.67
C LEU A 230 -2.93 -4.43 -23.52
N ILE A 231 -1.76 -4.81 -23.00
CA ILE A 231 -0.60 -3.92 -22.86
C ILE A 231 -0.19 -3.39 -24.23
N ALA A 232 -0.08 -4.27 -25.24
CA ALA A 232 0.31 -3.87 -26.59
C ALA A 232 -0.72 -2.91 -27.24
N ALA A 233 -2.01 -3.09 -26.95
CA ALA A 233 -3.05 -2.19 -27.43
C ALA A 233 -2.99 -0.82 -26.73
N ALA A 234 -2.86 -0.80 -25.40
CA ALA A 234 -2.76 0.41 -24.61
C ALA A 234 -1.48 1.20 -24.93
N ALA A 235 -0.33 0.54 -25.10
CA ALA A 235 0.92 1.17 -25.48
C ALA A 235 0.85 1.91 -26.81
N ARG A 236 0.10 1.38 -27.79
CA ARG A 236 -0.11 2.08 -29.07
C ARG A 236 -0.98 3.34 -28.95
N ALA A 237 -1.81 3.42 -27.93
CA ALA A 237 -2.70 4.55 -27.68
C ALA A 237 -2.07 5.63 -26.78
N ALA A 238 -0.97 5.32 -26.11
CA ALA A 238 -0.25 6.25 -25.26
C ALA A 238 0.30 7.45 -26.05
N ALA A 239 0.36 8.64 -25.43
CA ALA A 239 0.54 9.91 -26.10
C ALA A 239 1.96 10.47 -25.98
N GLY A 240 2.99 9.76 -26.39
CA GLY A 240 4.37 10.28 -26.36
C GLY A 240 5.42 9.21 -26.61
N GLU A 241 6.62 9.61 -27.01
CA GLU A 241 7.73 8.69 -27.30
C GLU A 241 8.24 7.92 -26.07
N GLN A 242 7.97 8.42 -24.86
CA GLN A 242 8.37 7.80 -23.58
C GLN A 242 7.16 7.38 -22.72
N SER A 243 5.96 7.34 -23.32
CA SER A 243 4.75 6.97 -22.59
C SER A 243 4.73 5.48 -22.27
N ARG A 244 4.29 5.18 -21.05
CA ARG A 244 4.25 3.83 -20.46
C ARG A 244 2.81 3.34 -20.33
N VAL A 245 2.67 2.10 -19.93
CA VAL A 245 1.39 1.52 -19.54
C VAL A 245 1.37 1.36 -18.00
N ALA A 246 0.35 1.90 -17.38
CA ALA A 246 0.07 1.71 -15.96
C ALA A 246 -1.12 0.75 -15.82
N ILE A 247 -0.98 -0.28 -15.02
CA ILE A 247 -2.07 -1.22 -14.71
C ILE A 247 -2.44 -1.07 -13.25
N CYS A 248 -3.74 -1.02 -12.94
CA CYS A 248 -4.20 -1.18 -11.59
C CYS A 248 -5.34 -2.19 -11.52
N GLY A 249 -5.37 -3.02 -10.48
CA GLY A 249 -6.39 -4.06 -10.39
C GLY A 249 -6.54 -4.72 -9.03
N GLU A 250 -7.68 -5.39 -8.86
CA GLU A 250 -8.07 -6.14 -7.67
C GLU A 250 -8.24 -7.64 -7.93
N CYS A 251 -7.64 -8.18 -9.02
CA CYS A 251 -7.78 -9.59 -9.38
C CYS A 251 -7.38 -10.54 -8.25
N ALA A 252 -6.20 -10.31 -7.67
CA ALA A 252 -5.69 -11.15 -6.60
C ALA A 252 -6.51 -10.97 -5.30
N SER A 253 -6.96 -9.76 -5.00
CA SER A 253 -7.85 -9.48 -3.86
C SER A 253 -9.18 -10.22 -3.95
N ILE A 254 -9.79 -10.23 -5.11
CA ILE A 254 -11.06 -10.94 -5.34
C ILE A 254 -10.88 -12.46 -5.21
N LEU A 255 -9.83 -13.03 -5.78
CA LEU A 255 -9.51 -14.46 -5.63
C LEU A 255 -9.26 -14.82 -4.17
N TRP A 256 -8.56 -13.96 -3.44
CA TRP A 256 -8.35 -14.09 -2.00
C TRP A 256 -9.67 -14.10 -1.23
N ALA A 257 -10.55 -13.10 -1.45
CA ALA A 257 -11.84 -12.99 -0.79
C ALA A 257 -12.75 -14.19 -1.08
N GLN A 258 -12.57 -14.86 -2.22
CA GLN A 258 -13.26 -16.11 -2.57
C GLN A 258 -12.65 -17.35 -1.91
N GLY A 259 -11.58 -17.21 -1.10
CA GLY A 259 -10.88 -18.30 -0.44
C GLY A 259 -9.87 -19.03 -1.32
N ASN A 260 -9.52 -18.47 -2.49
CA ASN A 260 -8.55 -19.07 -3.41
C ASN A 260 -7.20 -18.35 -3.27
N ALA A 261 -6.52 -18.59 -2.15
CA ALA A 261 -5.24 -17.98 -1.80
C ALA A 261 -4.12 -18.34 -2.80
N ASP A 262 -4.08 -19.60 -3.25
CA ASP A 262 -3.06 -20.07 -4.19
C ASP A 262 -3.16 -19.34 -5.54
N ALA A 263 -4.38 -19.14 -6.04
CA ALA A 263 -4.58 -18.39 -7.26
C ALA A 263 -4.23 -16.91 -7.10
N ALA A 264 -4.55 -16.29 -5.96
CA ALA A 264 -4.18 -14.91 -5.67
C ALA A 264 -2.67 -14.72 -5.70
N ILE A 265 -1.91 -15.59 -5.02
CA ILE A 265 -0.43 -15.56 -5.02
C ILE A 265 0.12 -15.76 -6.44
N GLN A 266 -0.44 -16.71 -7.21
CA GLN A 266 0.04 -16.94 -8.58
C GLN A 266 -0.21 -15.74 -9.49
N VAL A 267 -1.33 -15.02 -9.33
CA VAL A 267 -1.59 -13.77 -10.08
C VAL A 267 -0.52 -12.73 -9.77
N GLU A 268 -0.17 -12.52 -8.48
CA GLU A 268 0.90 -11.59 -8.08
C GLU A 268 2.26 -11.98 -8.69
N GLN A 269 2.61 -13.27 -8.68
CA GLN A 269 3.83 -13.76 -9.30
C GLN A 269 3.86 -13.55 -10.82
N LEU A 270 2.72 -13.69 -11.49
CA LEU A 270 2.59 -13.42 -12.92
C LEU A 270 2.70 -11.91 -13.20
N CYS A 271 2.17 -11.05 -12.33
CA CYS A 271 2.34 -9.60 -12.42
C CYS A 271 3.82 -9.19 -12.30
N ASN A 272 4.56 -9.78 -11.33
CA ASN A 272 6.01 -9.60 -11.21
C ASN A 272 6.79 -10.04 -12.45
N GLN A 273 6.32 -11.07 -13.15
CA GLN A 273 6.95 -11.50 -14.41
C GLN A 273 6.64 -10.55 -15.56
N LEU A 274 5.44 -9.94 -15.59
CA LEU A 274 5.08 -8.95 -16.59
C LEU A 274 5.99 -7.72 -16.55
N THR A 275 6.28 -7.18 -15.35
CA THR A 275 7.15 -6.00 -15.21
C THR A 275 8.59 -6.27 -15.65
N LYS A 276 9.03 -7.54 -15.68
CA LYS A 276 10.33 -7.93 -16.24
C LYS A 276 10.35 -7.96 -17.76
N GLN A 277 9.17 -8.12 -18.40
CA GLN A 277 9.06 -8.27 -19.86
C GLN A 277 8.63 -6.98 -20.54
N TYR A 278 7.86 -6.11 -19.88
CA TYR A 278 7.29 -4.89 -20.40
C TYR A 278 7.72 -3.68 -19.59
N GLU A 279 7.84 -2.52 -20.22
CA GLU A 279 8.06 -1.23 -19.52
C GLU A 279 6.72 -0.70 -19.03
N MET A 280 6.37 -1.06 -17.82
CA MET A 280 5.09 -0.77 -17.22
C MET A 280 5.16 -0.70 -15.70
N ASP A 281 4.13 -0.11 -15.11
CA ASP A 281 3.92 -0.09 -13.67
C ASP A 281 2.61 -0.81 -13.33
N ILE A 282 2.62 -1.60 -12.27
CA ILE A 282 1.44 -2.33 -11.80
C ILE A 282 1.15 -1.94 -10.35
N LEU A 283 -0.11 -1.66 -10.05
CA LEU A 283 -0.65 -1.49 -8.71
C LEU A 283 -1.71 -2.55 -8.44
N CYS A 284 -1.42 -3.47 -7.52
CA CYS A 284 -2.39 -4.46 -7.04
C CYS A 284 -3.00 -3.99 -5.71
N GLY A 285 -4.33 -3.87 -5.66
CA GLY A 285 -5.05 -3.42 -4.47
C GLY A 285 -5.69 -4.57 -3.72
N PHE A 286 -5.48 -4.62 -2.39
CA PHE A 286 -6.09 -5.60 -1.50
C PHE A 286 -6.93 -4.90 -0.41
N SER A 287 -8.13 -5.43 -0.15
CA SER A 287 -8.91 -5.00 1.00
C SER A 287 -8.42 -5.71 2.27
N LEU A 288 -8.03 -4.93 3.29
CA LEU A 288 -7.65 -5.48 4.60
C LEU A 288 -8.79 -6.25 5.26
N SER A 289 -10.05 -5.93 4.95
CA SER A 289 -11.20 -6.67 5.45
C SER A 289 -11.23 -8.15 5.02
N SER A 290 -10.44 -8.51 4.01
CA SER A 290 -10.33 -9.89 3.49
C SER A 290 -9.31 -10.75 4.25
N PHE A 291 -8.53 -10.20 5.20
CA PHE A 291 -7.42 -10.88 5.88
C PHE A 291 -7.70 -11.16 7.38
N PHE A 292 -8.92 -11.48 7.75
CA PHE A 292 -9.31 -11.66 9.16
C PHE A 292 -9.12 -13.06 9.77
N ARG A 293 -8.54 -14.03 9.03
CA ARG A 293 -8.33 -15.39 9.56
C ARG A 293 -6.88 -15.59 9.98
N GLU A 294 -6.63 -16.33 11.08
CA GLU A 294 -5.26 -16.65 11.52
C GLU A 294 -4.42 -17.36 10.44
N GLU A 295 -5.06 -18.10 9.55
CA GLU A 295 -4.43 -18.78 8.40
C GLU A 295 -3.92 -17.80 7.34
N ASP A 296 -4.47 -16.58 7.30
CA ASP A 296 -4.16 -15.56 6.31
C ASP A 296 -2.81 -14.87 6.56
N GLN A 297 -2.26 -14.92 7.79
CA GLN A 297 -0.99 -14.26 8.13
C GLN A 297 0.21 -14.81 7.36
N GLN A 298 0.28 -16.11 7.14
CA GLN A 298 1.39 -16.72 6.39
C GLN A 298 1.38 -16.31 4.91
N VAL A 299 0.19 -16.13 4.36
CA VAL A 299 0.01 -15.76 2.96
C VAL A 299 0.20 -14.27 2.76
N PHE A 300 -0.27 -13.44 3.68
CA PHE A 300 0.04 -12.01 3.71
C PHE A 300 1.55 -11.77 3.68
N GLN A 301 2.31 -12.47 4.53
CA GLN A 301 3.78 -12.43 4.51
C GLN A 301 4.38 -12.87 3.19
N ARG A 302 3.75 -13.80 2.49
CA ARG A 302 4.24 -14.32 1.20
C ARG A 302 3.99 -13.31 0.07
N ILE A 303 2.84 -12.64 0.07
CA ILE A 303 2.53 -11.54 -0.87
C ILE A 303 3.48 -10.36 -0.63
N CYS A 304 3.78 -10.01 0.62
CA CYS A 304 4.68 -8.90 0.96
C CYS A 304 6.18 -9.20 0.70
N ARG A 305 6.57 -10.45 0.47
CA ARG A 305 7.97 -10.85 0.21
C ARG A 305 8.32 -10.89 -1.27
N GLU A 306 7.36 -10.88 -2.14
CA GLU A 306 7.52 -10.88 -3.60
C GLU A 306 7.44 -9.47 -4.18
#